data_ab93a66119a306f36656372693944f7f
#
_entry.id   ab93a66119a306f36656372693944f7f
#
_cell.length_a   1.000
_cell.length_b   1.000
_cell.length_c   1.000
_cell.angle_alpha   90.00
_cell.angle_beta   90.00
_cell.angle_gamma   90.00
#
_symmetry.space_group_name_H-M   'P 1'
#
loop_
_entity.id
_entity.type
_entity.pdbx_description
1 polymer ?
#
loop_
_entity_poly.entity_id
_entity_poly.type
_entity_poly.pdbx_seq_one_letter_code
_entity_poly.pdbx_strand_id
1 'polypeptide(L)'
;TVGWGSEGKVALREIETLLGRCGIQVNTWIPSAALSSLVHAPAAELNLVKRIRWARRMQEKFGTGYLHLGDAGRYTGLNGICTFYRDIGQALHMETAVEPVVLGARAQAMEETAEARRRLGQARTVLVSRSIQQAPFELKSYVQDYGLTVSQLCVILTPESRKNLNLTPELESSLLARIKEAVVLYSPQTETIINPDEAVLRAIFSEADAVVGTSDFTLEGMGAPLIPAINETTSLSFASYVRTVKRMCRRMEHATERSSLLLGKMSFQSRYYPLYCDNSNLAAKEMWSRM
;
A
#
# COMPACT_ATOMS: atom_id res chain seq x y z
N THR A 1 -19.98 -10.01 -1.95
CA THR A 1 -19.78 -9.11 -3.12
C THR A 1 -18.68 -8.12 -2.78
N VAL A 2 -17.76 -7.90 -3.68
CA VAL A 2 -16.59 -7.07 -3.43
C VAL A 2 -16.54 -5.92 -4.44
N GLY A 3 -16.55 -4.69 -3.95
CA GLY A 3 -16.35 -3.49 -4.76
C GLY A 3 -14.87 -3.10 -4.83
N TRP A 4 -14.10 -3.74 -5.70
CA TRP A 4 -12.67 -3.48 -5.87
C TRP A 4 -12.36 -2.81 -7.19
N GLY A 5 -11.58 -1.72 -7.15
CA GLY A 5 -11.34 -0.89 -8.32
C GLY A 5 -10.12 -1.23 -9.19
N SER A 6 -9.03 -1.75 -8.65
CA SER A 6 -7.77 -1.84 -9.42
C SER A 6 -6.91 -3.05 -9.08
N GLU A 7 -7.43 -4.01 -8.34
CA GLU A 7 -6.64 -5.18 -7.97
C GLU A 7 -6.53 -6.12 -9.15
N GLY A 8 -5.32 -6.57 -9.42
CA GLY A 8 -5.07 -7.44 -10.55
C GLY A 8 -5.84 -8.76 -10.42
N LYS A 9 -6.31 -9.29 -11.55
CA LYS A 9 -7.07 -10.56 -11.62
C LYS A 9 -6.40 -11.71 -10.84
N VAL A 10 -5.07 -11.69 -10.71
CA VAL A 10 -4.30 -12.70 -9.97
C VAL A 10 -4.57 -12.59 -8.47
N ALA A 11 -4.58 -11.39 -7.91
CA ALA A 11 -4.87 -11.19 -6.48
C ALA A 11 -6.30 -11.59 -6.13
N LEU A 12 -7.26 -11.26 -6.98
CA LEU A 12 -8.66 -11.65 -6.78
C LEU A 12 -8.84 -13.17 -6.78
N ARG A 13 -8.21 -13.89 -7.71
CA ARG A 13 -8.23 -15.35 -7.76
C ARG A 13 -7.63 -16.01 -6.53
N GLU A 14 -6.54 -15.44 -6.01
CA GLU A 14 -5.93 -15.93 -4.78
C GLU A 14 -6.88 -15.76 -3.59
N ILE A 15 -7.53 -14.59 -3.46
CA ILE A 15 -8.51 -14.34 -2.41
C ILE A 15 -9.66 -15.34 -2.51
N GLU A 16 -10.20 -15.56 -3.71
CA GLU A 16 -11.23 -16.59 -3.95
C GLU A 16 -10.77 -17.98 -3.51
N THR A 17 -9.56 -18.37 -3.91
CA THR A 17 -8.98 -19.67 -3.56
C THR A 17 -8.82 -19.83 -2.06
N LEU A 18 -8.33 -18.79 -1.37
CA LEU A 18 -8.10 -18.83 0.07
C LEU A 18 -9.41 -18.87 0.85
N LEU A 19 -10.38 -18.04 0.47
CA LEU A 19 -11.73 -18.08 1.04
C LEU A 19 -12.43 -19.42 0.76
N GLY A 20 -12.28 -19.99 -0.45
CA GLY A 20 -12.80 -21.30 -0.80
C GLY A 20 -12.25 -22.43 0.08
N ARG A 21 -10.96 -22.38 0.46
CA ARG A 21 -10.37 -23.32 1.43
C ARG A 21 -10.98 -23.20 2.83
N CYS A 22 -11.54 -22.03 3.16
CA CYS A 22 -12.29 -21.82 4.40
C CYS A 22 -13.77 -22.17 4.29
N GLY A 23 -14.24 -22.66 3.12
CA GLY A 23 -15.66 -22.91 2.86
C GLY A 23 -16.49 -21.66 2.49
N ILE A 24 -15.82 -20.54 2.23
CA ILE A 24 -16.45 -19.25 1.90
C ILE A 24 -16.40 -19.06 0.38
N GLN A 25 -17.56 -18.96 -0.26
CA GLN A 25 -17.67 -18.70 -1.70
C GLN A 25 -17.82 -17.23 -2.00
N VAL A 26 -17.05 -16.75 -2.99
CA VAL A 26 -17.23 -15.38 -3.51
C VAL A 26 -18.36 -15.40 -4.53
N ASN A 27 -19.45 -14.73 -4.21
CA ASN A 27 -20.62 -14.66 -5.07
C ASN A 27 -20.37 -13.81 -6.33
N THR A 28 -19.83 -12.60 -6.18
CA THR A 28 -19.54 -11.72 -7.31
C THR A 28 -18.53 -10.64 -6.99
N TRP A 29 -17.81 -10.19 -8.04
CA TRP A 29 -16.85 -9.09 -7.98
C TRP A 29 -17.40 -7.86 -8.71
N ILE A 30 -17.51 -6.72 -8.02
CA ILE A 30 -17.94 -5.46 -8.63
C ILE A 30 -16.76 -4.49 -8.73
N PRO A 31 -16.48 -3.90 -9.89
CA PRO A 31 -17.31 -3.81 -11.11
C PRO A 31 -17.04 -4.88 -12.19
N SER A 32 -16.17 -5.86 -11.93
CA SER A 32 -15.70 -6.81 -12.96
C SER A 32 -16.70 -7.92 -13.31
N ALA A 33 -17.89 -7.92 -12.68
CA ALA A 33 -18.89 -8.95 -12.87
C ALA A 33 -19.69 -8.75 -14.17
N ALA A 34 -20.09 -9.86 -14.79
CA ALA A 34 -21.12 -9.83 -15.83
C ALA A 34 -22.46 -9.36 -15.25
N LEU A 35 -23.30 -8.72 -16.05
CA LEU A 35 -24.60 -8.21 -15.60
C LEU A 35 -25.47 -9.32 -14.96
N SER A 36 -25.40 -10.52 -15.51
CA SER A 36 -26.08 -11.72 -14.98
C SER A 36 -25.64 -12.08 -13.56
N SER A 37 -24.38 -11.85 -13.20
CA SER A 37 -23.86 -12.11 -11.84
C SER A 37 -24.30 -11.04 -10.84
N LEU A 38 -24.54 -9.81 -11.28
CA LEU A 38 -25.00 -8.72 -10.43
C LEU A 38 -26.39 -8.95 -9.86
N VAL A 39 -27.24 -9.69 -10.56
CA VAL A 39 -28.59 -10.07 -10.08
C VAL A 39 -28.51 -10.91 -8.81
N HIS A 40 -27.46 -11.70 -8.62
CA HIS A 40 -27.24 -12.53 -7.45
C HIS A 40 -26.51 -11.82 -6.29
N ALA A 41 -26.05 -10.57 -6.50
CA ALA A 41 -25.34 -9.82 -5.47
C ALA A 41 -26.14 -9.68 -4.14
N PRO A 42 -27.46 -9.50 -4.15
CA PRO A 42 -28.27 -9.45 -2.94
C PRO A 42 -28.31 -10.74 -2.11
N ALA A 43 -28.02 -11.90 -2.72
CA ALA A 43 -27.99 -13.18 -2.03
C ALA A 43 -26.71 -13.43 -1.21
N ALA A 44 -25.76 -12.50 -1.21
CA ALA A 44 -24.56 -12.61 -0.40
C ALA A 44 -24.88 -12.35 1.08
N GLU A 45 -24.27 -13.12 1.97
CA GLU A 45 -24.37 -12.91 3.43
C GLU A 45 -23.54 -11.71 3.89
N LEU A 46 -22.41 -11.45 3.22
CA LEU A 46 -21.49 -10.37 3.55
C LEU A 46 -21.01 -9.62 2.30
N ASN A 47 -21.01 -8.30 2.37
CA ASN A 47 -20.41 -7.43 1.37
C ASN A 47 -19.07 -6.86 1.84
N LEU A 48 -18.00 -7.04 1.07
CA LEU A 48 -16.72 -6.40 1.30
C LEU A 48 -16.64 -5.13 0.45
N VAL A 49 -16.48 -3.95 1.06
CA VAL A 49 -16.65 -2.69 0.36
C VAL A 49 -15.59 -1.66 0.71
N LYS A 50 -15.08 -0.95 -0.30
CA LYS A 50 -14.25 0.26 -0.12
C LYS A 50 -15.11 1.53 -0.03
N ARG A 51 -16.32 1.52 -0.55
CA ARG A 51 -17.25 2.66 -0.55
C ARG A 51 -18.55 2.31 0.19
N ILE A 52 -18.70 2.89 1.35
CA ILE A 52 -19.83 2.62 2.28
C ILE A 52 -21.21 2.91 1.68
N ARG A 53 -21.34 3.92 0.81
CA ARG A 53 -22.64 4.37 0.31
C ARG A 53 -23.45 3.28 -0.38
N TRP A 54 -22.79 2.43 -1.16
CA TRP A 54 -23.45 1.31 -1.83
C TRP A 54 -23.82 0.21 -0.81
N ALA A 55 -22.92 -0.09 0.12
CA ALA A 55 -23.13 -1.12 1.13
C ALA A 55 -24.31 -0.81 2.04
N ARG A 56 -24.48 0.45 2.47
CA ARG A 56 -25.64 0.88 3.27
C ARG A 56 -26.96 0.61 2.54
N ARG A 57 -27.05 0.94 1.25
CA ARG A 57 -28.24 0.66 0.46
C ARG A 57 -28.54 -0.84 0.34
N MET A 58 -27.51 -1.67 0.21
CA MET A 58 -27.65 -3.12 0.17
C MET A 58 -28.16 -3.64 1.51
N GLN A 59 -27.61 -3.14 2.61
CA GLN A 59 -28.08 -3.50 3.95
C GLN A 59 -29.52 -3.07 4.20
N GLU A 60 -29.88 -1.83 3.88
CA GLU A 60 -31.24 -1.31 4.04
C GLU A 60 -32.27 -2.10 3.22
N LYS A 61 -31.93 -2.48 1.99
CA LYS A 61 -32.87 -3.10 1.05
C LYS A 61 -32.94 -4.62 1.17
N PHE A 62 -31.81 -5.28 1.50
CA PHE A 62 -31.68 -6.74 1.45
C PHE A 62 -31.19 -7.35 2.77
N GLY A 63 -30.92 -6.56 3.79
CA GLY A 63 -30.39 -7.03 5.07
C GLY A 63 -28.94 -7.51 5.05
N THR A 64 -28.24 -7.42 3.91
CA THR A 64 -26.87 -7.93 3.75
C THR A 64 -25.88 -7.15 4.58
N GLY A 65 -25.16 -7.83 5.48
CA GLY A 65 -24.07 -7.22 6.26
C GLY A 65 -22.95 -6.71 5.38
N TYR A 66 -22.10 -5.82 5.91
CA TYR A 66 -20.91 -5.38 5.17
C TYR A 66 -19.69 -5.16 6.05
N LEU A 67 -18.50 -5.43 5.49
CA LEU A 67 -17.21 -5.09 6.04
C LEU A 67 -16.61 -3.95 5.22
N HIS A 68 -16.29 -2.84 5.90
CA HIS A 68 -15.70 -1.68 5.26
C HIS A 68 -14.18 -1.79 5.21
N LEU A 69 -13.61 -1.82 4.00
CA LEU A 69 -12.18 -1.95 3.73
C LEU A 69 -11.47 -0.60 3.55
N GLY A 70 -12.13 0.50 3.88
CA GLY A 70 -11.61 1.86 3.68
C GLY A 70 -10.65 2.35 4.76
N ASP A 71 -10.50 1.59 5.86
CA ASP A 71 -9.47 1.86 6.86
C ASP A 71 -8.12 1.37 6.35
N ALA A 72 -7.38 2.26 5.69
CA ALA A 72 -6.10 1.95 5.05
C ALA A 72 -5.06 1.40 6.04
N GLY A 73 -5.10 1.81 7.31
CA GLY A 73 -4.18 1.33 8.34
C GLY A 73 -4.45 -0.10 8.80
N ARG A 74 -5.73 -0.51 8.84
CA ARG A 74 -6.14 -1.81 9.39
C ARG A 74 -5.69 -2.99 8.54
N TYR A 75 -5.75 -2.85 7.22
CA TYR A 75 -5.50 -3.94 6.27
C TYR A 75 -4.18 -3.81 5.51
N THR A 76 -3.24 -3.05 6.04
CA THR A 76 -1.94 -2.81 5.40
C THR A 76 -0.91 -3.86 5.82
N GLY A 77 -0.09 -4.31 4.87
CA GLY A 77 0.99 -5.27 5.10
C GLY A 77 0.53 -6.69 5.40
N LEU A 78 1.46 -7.55 5.79
CA LEU A 78 1.19 -8.97 6.05
C LEU A 78 0.20 -9.18 7.20
N ASN A 79 0.36 -8.42 8.29
CA ASN A 79 -0.56 -8.48 9.42
C ASN A 79 -1.95 -7.96 9.04
N GLY A 80 -2.03 -6.93 8.18
CA GLY A 80 -3.29 -6.43 7.64
C GLY A 80 -4.02 -7.46 6.77
N ILE A 81 -3.28 -8.23 5.97
CA ILE A 81 -3.84 -9.35 5.19
C ILE A 81 -4.47 -10.39 6.14
N CYS A 82 -3.77 -10.78 7.20
CA CYS A 82 -4.31 -11.72 8.19
C CYS A 82 -5.58 -11.17 8.85
N THR A 83 -5.55 -9.88 9.23
CA THR A 83 -6.70 -9.20 9.84
C THR A 83 -7.91 -9.21 8.90
N PHE A 84 -7.70 -8.97 7.60
CA PHE A 84 -8.76 -9.01 6.60
C PHE A 84 -9.51 -10.35 6.58
N TYR A 85 -8.80 -11.46 6.51
CA TYR A 85 -9.44 -12.77 6.50
C TYR A 85 -10.11 -13.12 7.84
N ARG A 86 -9.50 -12.72 8.96
CA ARG A 86 -10.10 -12.90 10.30
C ARG A 86 -11.37 -12.12 10.47
N ASP A 87 -11.41 -10.87 10.01
CA ASP A 87 -12.61 -10.04 10.06
C ASP A 87 -13.75 -10.64 9.20
N ILE A 88 -13.43 -11.25 8.06
CA ILE A 88 -14.41 -12.00 7.27
C ILE A 88 -14.90 -13.23 8.05
N GLY A 89 -14.00 -14.01 8.63
CA GLY A 89 -14.33 -15.17 9.45
C GLY A 89 -15.25 -14.80 10.61
N GLN A 90 -14.92 -13.73 11.32
CA GLN A 90 -15.75 -13.21 12.41
C GLN A 90 -17.14 -12.77 11.94
N ALA A 91 -17.21 -12.03 10.83
CA ALA A 91 -18.47 -11.55 10.28
C ALA A 91 -19.41 -12.67 9.77
N LEU A 92 -18.83 -13.82 9.42
CA LEU A 92 -19.55 -15.01 8.94
C LEU A 92 -19.61 -16.15 9.98
N HIS A 93 -19.12 -15.93 11.21
CA HIS A 93 -19.02 -16.95 12.28
C HIS A 93 -18.23 -18.20 11.86
N MET A 94 -17.15 -18.01 11.10
CA MET A 94 -16.29 -19.06 10.52
C MET A 94 -14.84 -18.99 11.02
N GLU A 95 -14.59 -18.42 12.20
CA GLU A 95 -13.23 -18.17 12.75
C GLU A 95 -12.40 -19.45 12.82
N THR A 96 -13.03 -20.57 13.23
CA THR A 96 -12.36 -21.88 13.35
C THR A 96 -11.90 -22.46 12.01
N ALA A 97 -12.59 -22.15 10.92
CA ALA A 97 -12.22 -22.58 9.58
C ALA A 97 -11.17 -21.64 8.96
N VAL A 98 -11.25 -20.35 9.26
CA VAL A 98 -10.38 -19.31 8.68
C VAL A 98 -9.00 -19.30 9.32
N GLU A 99 -8.88 -19.39 10.64
CA GLU A 99 -7.62 -19.19 11.35
C GLU A 99 -6.48 -20.13 10.89
N PRO A 100 -6.67 -21.47 10.79
CA PRO A 100 -5.59 -22.35 10.37
C PRO A 100 -5.15 -22.11 8.91
N VAL A 101 -6.08 -21.74 8.03
CA VAL A 101 -5.77 -21.43 6.62
C VAL A 101 -4.93 -20.15 6.53
N VAL A 102 -5.29 -19.12 7.29
CA VAL A 102 -4.57 -17.85 7.34
C VAL A 102 -3.19 -18.01 7.93
N LEU A 103 -3.06 -18.75 9.04
CA LEU A 103 -1.76 -19.03 9.67
C LEU A 103 -0.83 -19.81 8.73
N GLY A 104 -1.34 -20.81 8.02
CA GLY A 104 -0.58 -21.56 7.04
C GLY A 104 -0.10 -20.67 5.87
N ALA A 105 -0.98 -19.87 5.31
CA ALA A 105 -0.63 -18.95 4.22
C ALA A 105 0.37 -17.86 4.67
N ARG A 106 0.23 -17.36 5.90
CA ARG A 106 1.17 -16.42 6.51
C ARG A 106 2.56 -17.05 6.69
N ALA A 107 2.62 -18.27 7.23
CA ALA A 107 3.87 -18.98 7.45
C ALA A 107 4.61 -19.21 6.12
N GLN A 108 3.90 -19.67 5.09
CA GLN A 108 4.45 -19.84 3.75
C GLN A 108 4.99 -18.51 3.18
N ALA A 109 4.22 -17.43 3.27
CA ALA A 109 4.64 -16.11 2.78
C ALA A 109 5.89 -15.59 3.51
N MET A 110 5.99 -15.83 4.82
CA MET A 110 7.17 -15.48 5.63
C MET A 110 8.40 -16.27 5.21
N GLU A 111 8.26 -17.58 5.00
CA GLU A 111 9.33 -18.46 4.53
C GLU A 111 9.83 -18.04 3.15
N GLU A 112 8.91 -17.84 2.19
CA GLU A 112 9.24 -17.41 0.82
C GLU A 112 9.92 -16.04 0.74
N THR A 113 9.76 -15.20 1.74
CA THR A 113 10.32 -13.84 1.78
C THR A 113 11.48 -13.68 2.74
N ALA A 114 11.84 -14.72 3.52
CA ALA A 114 12.82 -14.63 4.59
C ALA A 114 14.17 -14.03 4.15
N GLU A 115 14.74 -14.52 3.06
CA GLU A 115 16.02 -14.04 2.54
C GLU A 115 15.92 -12.58 2.02
N ALA A 116 14.86 -12.27 1.27
CA ALA A 116 14.65 -10.91 0.76
C ALA A 116 14.45 -9.91 1.89
N ARG A 117 13.69 -10.29 2.93
CA ARG A 117 13.50 -9.46 4.13
C ARG A 117 14.82 -9.26 4.90
N ARG A 118 15.64 -10.31 5.02
CA ARG A 118 16.95 -10.20 5.64
C ARG A 118 17.84 -9.18 4.91
N ARG A 119 17.86 -9.22 3.58
CA ARG A 119 18.63 -8.25 2.76
C ARG A 119 18.07 -6.83 2.90
N LEU A 120 16.74 -6.66 2.84
CA LEU A 120 16.09 -5.37 3.04
C LEU A 120 16.40 -4.78 4.42
N GLY A 121 16.45 -5.62 5.47
CA GLY A 121 16.79 -5.19 6.83
C GLY A 121 18.24 -4.76 7.03
N GLN A 122 19.15 -5.10 6.11
CA GLN A 122 20.54 -4.65 6.14
C GLN A 122 20.71 -3.26 5.52
N ALA A 123 19.74 -2.80 4.73
CA ALA A 123 19.80 -1.50 4.06
C ALA A 123 19.31 -0.37 4.97
N ARG A 124 20.04 0.73 4.95
CA ARG A 124 19.65 1.98 5.60
C ARG A 124 18.58 2.67 4.76
N THR A 125 17.34 2.57 5.17
CA THR A 125 16.18 3.02 4.39
C THR A 125 15.61 4.33 4.92
N VAL A 126 15.27 5.24 4.01
CA VAL A 126 14.47 6.44 4.30
C VAL A 126 13.03 6.19 3.86
N LEU A 127 12.08 6.40 4.76
CA LEU A 127 10.65 6.33 4.45
C LEU A 127 10.11 7.74 4.20
N VAL A 128 9.55 7.96 3.01
CA VAL A 128 8.88 9.21 2.66
C VAL A 128 7.38 8.99 2.62
N SER A 129 6.65 9.63 3.53
CA SER A 129 5.19 9.62 3.59
C SER A 129 4.62 10.98 3.17
N ARG A 130 3.57 10.98 2.33
CA ARG A 130 2.81 12.19 1.97
C ARG A 130 1.53 12.35 2.77
N SER A 131 1.31 11.47 3.73
CA SER A 131 0.12 11.50 4.58
C SER A 131 0.49 11.39 6.05
N ILE A 132 0.30 12.47 6.79
CA ILE A 132 0.52 12.48 8.24
C ILE A 132 -0.35 11.44 8.97
N GLN A 133 -1.53 11.12 8.42
CA GLN A 133 -2.42 10.12 9.01
C GLN A 133 -1.94 8.69 8.73
N GLN A 134 -1.30 8.45 7.58
CA GLN A 134 -0.85 7.12 7.16
C GLN A 134 0.56 6.80 7.63
N ALA A 135 1.39 7.81 7.86
CA ALA A 135 2.79 7.63 8.24
C ALA A 135 3.03 6.63 9.39
N PRO A 136 2.25 6.62 10.49
CA PRO A 136 2.40 5.62 11.54
C PRO A 136 2.16 4.18 11.08
N PHE A 137 1.16 3.97 10.23
CA PHE A 137 0.82 2.65 9.71
C PHE A 137 1.81 2.18 8.65
N GLU A 138 2.29 3.11 7.82
CA GLU A 138 3.35 2.84 6.84
C GLU A 138 4.63 2.43 7.58
N LEU A 139 5.08 3.19 8.58
CA LEU A 139 6.26 2.86 9.38
C LEU A 139 6.12 1.46 10.01
N LYS A 140 5.00 1.20 10.70
CA LYS A 140 4.72 -0.11 11.27
C LYS A 140 4.84 -1.23 10.24
N SER A 141 4.17 -1.08 9.11
CA SER A 141 4.14 -2.10 8.07
C SER A 141 5.53 -2.32 7.45
N TYR A 142 6.23 -1.25 7.09
CA TYR A 142 7.56 -1.37 6.49
C TYR A 142 8.56 -2.04 7.43
N VAL A 143 8.52 -1.72 8.71
CA VAL A 143 9.41 -2.33 9.71
C VAL A 143 9.00 -3.76 10.02
N GLN A 144 7.75 -3.99 10.43
CA GLN A 144 7.33 -5.30 10.93
C GLN A 144 7.05 -6.31 9.83
N ASP A 145 6.34 -5.89 8.78
CA ASP A 145 5.90 -6.81 7.74
C ASP A 145 6.95 -6.97 6.64
N TYR A 146 7.59 -5.88 6.20
CA TYR A 146 8.58 -5.93 5.12
C TYR A 146 10.02 -6.10 5.62
N GLY A 147 10.28 -5.88 6.90
CA GLY A 147 11.58 -6.09 7.53
C GLY A 147 12.61 -5.00 7.20
N LEU A 148 12.16 -3.78 6.88
CA LEU A 148 13.05 -2.66 6.60
C LEU A 148 13.64 -2.06 7.87
N THR A 149 14.90 -1.61 7.80
CA THR A 149 15.52 -0.77 8.81
C THR A 149 15.35 0.68 8.40
N VAL A 150 14.35 1.35 8.97
CA VAL A 150 14.04 2.75 8.67
C VAL A 150 14.91 3.65 9.55
N SER A 151 15.85 4.37 8.92
CA SER A 151 16.71 5.35 9.62
C SER A 151 16.02 6.70 9.79
N GLN A 152 15.26 7.12 8.79
CA GLN A 152 14.55 8.39 8.79
C GLN A 152 13.16 8.27 8.21
N LEU A 153 12.20 8.96 8.83
CA LEU A 153 10.83 9.12 8.37
C LEU A 153 10.60 10.57 7.98
N CYS A 154 10.55 10.84 6.68
CA CYS A 154 10.21 12.15 6.12
C CYS A 154 8.71 12.23 5.86
N VAL A 155 8.01 13.17 6.49
CA VAL A 155 6.59 13.42 6.26
C VAL A 155 6.42 14.71 5.47
N ILE A 156 5.95 14.61 4.24
CA ILE A 156 5.75 15.75 3.35
C ILE A 156 4.27 16.13 3.31
N LEU A 157 3.94 17.29 3.86
CA LEU A 157 2.59 17.83 3.89
C LEU A 157 2.43 18.90 2.79
N THR A 158 1.80 18.51 1.70
CA THR A 158 1.47 19.51 0.65
C THR A 158 0.35 20.45 1.09
N PRO A 159 0.27 21.67 0.54
CA PRO A 159 -0.86 22.58 0.82
C PRO A 159 -2.22 21.94 0.53
N GLU A 160 -2.29 21.10 -0.50
CA GLU A 160 -3.50 20.36 -0.86
C GLU A 160 -3.88 19.31 0.19
N SER A 161 -2.91 18.54 0.70
CA SER A 161 -3.16 17.58 1.78
C SER A 161 -3.60 18.27 3.06
N ARG A 162 -3.03 19.44 3.40
CA ARG A 162 -3.48 20.26 4.54
C ARG A 162 -4.93 20.70 4.38
N LYS A 163 -5.32 21.16 3.19
CA LYS A 163 -6.70 21.58 2.88
C LYS A 163 -7.67 20.40 2.92
N ASN A 164 -7.33 19.29 2.29
CA ASN A 164 -8.20 18.11 2.23
C ASN A 164 -8.46 17.49 3.61
N LEU A 165 -7.51 17.60 4.52
CA LEU A 165 -7.64 17.12 5.90
C LEU A 165 -8.32 18.14 6.83
N ASN A 166 -8.61 19.38 6.39
CA ASN A 166 -9.00 20.49 7.26
C ASN A 166 -8.07 20.58 8.49
N LEU A 167 -6.77 20.55 8.24
CA LEU A 167 -5.75 20.37 9.27
C LEU A 167 -5.68 21.60 10.18
N THR A 168 -6.28 21.50 11.38
CA THR A 168 -6.11 22.51 12.42
C THR A 168 -4.80 22.26 13.20
N PRO A 169 -4.25 23.26 13.89
CA PRO A 169 -3.04 23.08 14.70
C PRO A 169 -3.17 21.96 15.75
N GLU A 170 -4.35 21.82 16.37
CA GLU A 170 -4.63 20.79 17.37
C GLU A 170 -4.62 19.39 16.73
N LEU A 171 -5.27 19.23 15.57
CA LEU A 171 -5.29 17.97 14.82
C LEU A 171 -3.88 17.63 14.33
N GLU A 172 -3.12 18.58 13.80
CA GLU A 172 -1.73 18.38 13.39
C GLU A 172 -0.87 17.91 14.56
N SER A 173 -0.97 18.56 15.72
CA SER A 173 -0.26 18.17 16.94
C SER A 173 -0.62 16.76 17.41
N SER A 174 -1.90 16.40 17.36
CA SER A 174 -2.36 15.04 17.69
C SER A 174 -1.80 14.00 16.74
N LEU A 175 -1.79 14.27 15.42
CA LEU A 175 -1.24 13.35 14.42
C LEU A 175 0.28 13.21 14.54
N LEU A 176 0.99 14.29 14.85
CA LEU A 176 2.44 14.24 15.12
C LEU A 176 2.75 13.43 16.38
N ALA A 177 1.94 13.53 17.44
CA ALA A 177 2.08 12.68 18.62
C ALA A 177 1.94 11.20 18.28
N ARG A 178 0.96 10.82 17.45
CA ARG A 178 0.79 9.44 16.95
C ARG A 178 2.00 8.93 16.15
N ILE A 179 2.63 9.80 15.35
CA ILE A 179 3.87 9.44 14.64
C ILE A 179 4.99 9.15 15.63
N LYS A 180 5.18 10.02 16.64
CA LYS A 180 6.19 9.81 17.69
C LYS A 180 5.96 8.52 18.45
N GLU A 181 4.73 8.21 18.82
CA GLU A 181 4.35 6.94 19.45
C GLU A 181 4.70 5.74 18.57
N ALA A 182 4.37 5.81 17.26
CA ALA A 182 4.70 4.75 16.32
C ALA A 182 6.22 4.56 16.16
N VAL A 183 6.99 5.64 16.13
CA VAL A 183 8.46 5.59 16.09
C VAL A 183 8.99 4.90 17.33
N VAL A 184 8.58 5.31 18.52
CA VAL A 184 9.00 4.67 19.78
C VAL A 184 8.65 3.18 19.81
N LEU A 185 7.47 2.83 19.31
CA LEU A 185 6.97 1.46 19.38
C LEU A 185 7.59 0.52 18.34
N TYR A 186 7.82 0.99 17.11
CA TYR A 186 8.19 0.13 15.99
C TYR A 186 9.63 0.30 15.52
N SER A 187 10.21 1.48 15.66
CA SER A 187 11.57 1.79 15.19
C SER A 187 12.17 2.96 15.96
N PRO A 188 12.55 2.75 17.24
CA PRO A 188 13.00 3.84 18.14
C PRO A 188 14.25 4.57 17.65
N GLN A 189 15.01 4.00 16.73
CA GLN A 189 16.17 4.63 16.11
C GLN A 189 15.81 5.55 14.93
N THR A 190 14.53 5.59 14.51
CA THR A 190 14.09 6.41 13.37
C THR A 190 14.00 7.88 13.74
N GLU A 191 14.71 8.73 13.02
CA GLU A 191 14.55 10.17 13.10
C GLU A 191 13.34 10.63 12.28
N THR A 192 12.49 11.49 12.82
CA THR A 192 11.31 12.03 12.12
C THR A 192 11.54 13.46 11.67
N ILE A 193 11.38 13.73 10.39
CA ILE A 193 11.55 15.04 9.78
C ILE A 193 10.25 15.45 9.09
N ILE A 194 9.71 16.60 9.45
CA ILE A 194 8.45 17.11 8.92
C ILE A 194 8.73 18.23 7.93
N ASN A 195 8.18 18.10 6.72
CA ASN A 195 8.36 19.05 5.62
C ASN A 195 9.83 19.42 5.36
N PRO A 196 10.73 18.44 5.18
CA PRO A 196 12.10 18.74 4.79
C PRO A 196 12.12 19.54 3.47
N ASP A 197 13.00 20.51 3.36
CA ASP A 197 13.28 21.18 2.09
C ASP A 197 14.08 20.27 1.15
N GLU A 198 14.27 20.73 -0.10
CA GLU A 198 14.96 19.94 -1.11
C GLU A 198 16.42 19.68 -0.74
N ALA A 199 17.10 20.63 -0.11
CA ALA A 199 18.51 20.49 0.27
C ALA A 199 18.66 19.42 1.37
N VAL A 200 17.76 19.45 2.36
CA VAL A 200 17.69 18.44 3.43
C VAL A 200 17.37 17.07 2.85
N LEU A 201 16.38 16.95 1.94
CA LEU A 201 16.08 15.68 1.28
C LEU A 201 17.28 15.13 0.49
N ARG A 202 17.99 15.97 -0.26
CA ARG A 202 19.19 15.56 -1.01
C ARG A 202 20.27 15.03 -0.06
N ALA A 203 20.52 15.72 1.05
CA ALA A 203 21.50 15.27 2.04
C ALA A 203 21.12 13.90 2.64
N ILE A 204 19.86 13.75 3.04
CA ILE A 204 19.35 12.49 3.61
C ILE A 204 19.46 11.34 2.59
N PHE A 205 19.05 11.57 1.35
CA PHE A 205 19.02 10.53 0.32
C PHE A 205 20.42 10.13 -0.15
N SER A 206 21.40 11.04 -0.10
CA SER A 206 22.81 10.71 -0.44
C SER A 206 23.44 9.73 0.55
N GLU A 207 22.91 9.64 1.76
CA GLU A 207 23.39 8.72 2.80
C GLU A 207 22.56 7.43 2.90
N ALA A 208 21.45 7.32 2.19
CA ALA A 208 20.54 6.17 2.24
C ALA A 208 20.89 5.12 1.19
N ASP A 209 20.78 3.84 1.55
CA ASP A 209 20.87 2.74 0.59
C ASP A 209 19.58 2.61 -0.23
N ALA A 210 18.45 3.01 0.34
CA ALA A 210 17.16 3.00 -0.35
C ALA A 210 16.20 4.07 0.19
N VAL A 211 15.34 4.57 -0.69
CA VAL A 211 14.22 5.45 -0.33
C VAL A 211 12.92 4.74 -0.65
N VAL A 212 12.05 4.61 0.35
CA VAL A 212 10.73 4.01 0.21
C VAL A 212 9.68 5.09 0.34
N GLY A 213 8.72 5.13 -0.56
CA GLY A 213 7.67 6.13 -0.47
C GLY A 213 6.91 6.29 -1.77
N THR A 214 6.13 7.36 -1.87
CA THR A 214 5.41 7.70 -3.09
C THR A 214 6.37 7.81 -4.26
N SER A 215 6.04 7.15 -5.38
CA SER A 215 6.76 7.31 -6.63
C SER A 215 6.63 8.76 -7.10
N ASP A 216 7.67 9.53 -6.85
CA ASP A 216 7.80 10.88 -7.34
C ASP A 216 9.14 10.96 -8.08
N PHE A 217 9.08 11.29 -9.37
CA PHE A 217 10.26 11.42 -10.19
C PHE A 217 11.24 12.51 -9.69
N THR A 218 10.72 13.49 -8.93
CA THR A 218 11.59 14.47 -8.27
C THR A 218 12.49 13.82 -7.23
N LEU A 219 12.05 12.75 -6.57
CA LEU A 219 12.85 12.00 -5.61
C LEU A 219 13.84 11.04 -6.28
N GLU A 220 13.51 10.48 -7.45
CA GLU A 220 14.43 9.60 -8.21
C GLU A 220 15.73 10.29 -8.63
N GLY A 221 15.68 11.61 -8.84
CA GLY A 221 16.85 12.42 -9.20
C GLY A 221 17.75 12.82 -8.01
N MET A 222 17.41 12.41 -6.79
CA MET A 222 18.11 12.84 -5.58
C MET A 222 19.17 11.86 -5.04
N GLY A 223 19.45 10.75 -5.72
CA GLY A 223 20.65 9.92 -5.49
C GLY A 223 20.37 8.49 -5.02
N ALA A 224 19.49 8.24 -4.06
CA ALA A 224 19.25 6.89 -3.57
C ALA A 224 18.24 6.10 -4.44
N PRO A 225 18.34 4.76 -4.46
CA PRO A 225 17.36 3.90 -5.14
C PRO A 225 15.96 4.12 -4.60
N LEU A 226 15.06 4.65 -5.43
CA LEU A 226 13.66 4.81 -5.06
C LEU A 226 12.91 3.48 -5.22
N ILE A 227 12.41 2.99 -4.11
CA ILE A 227 11.44 1.90 -4.06
C ILE A 227 10.07 2.54 -3.98
N PRO A 228 9.24 2.50 -5.05
CA PRO A 228 7.94 3.16 -5.04
C PRO A 228 7.11 2.71 -3.86
N ALA A 229 6.35 3.66 -3.30
CA ALA A 229 5.36 3.34 -2.29
C ALA A 229 4.46 2.23 -2.78
N ILE A 230 4.27 1.29 -1.92
CA ILE A 230 3.54 0.09 -2.26
C ILE A 230 2.05 0.43 -2.21
N ASN A 231 1.50 0.93 -3.32
CA ASN A 231 0.04 0.91 -3.50
C ASN A 231 -0.50 -0.54 -3.44
N GLU A 232 0.39 -1.52 -3.55
CA GLU A 232 0.14 -2.94 -3.37
C GLU A 232 0.10 -3.37 -1.91
N THR A 233 0.43 -2.51 -0.94
CA THR A 233 0.20 -2.81 0.49
C THR A 233 -1.28 -2.96 0.82
N THR A 234 -2.14 -2.46 -0.04
CA THR A 234 -3.59 -2.66 0.04
C THR A 234 -4.07 -3.90 -0.71
N SER A 235 -3.18 -4.64 -1.35
CA SER A 235 -3.50 -5.93 -1.94
C SER A 235 -3.64 -6.96 -0.82
N LEU A 236 -4.86 -7.42 -0.60
CA LEU A 236 -5.23 -8.36 0.46
C LEU A 236 -4.87 -9.81 0.09
N SER A 237 -3.70 -10.00 -0.52
CA SER A 237 -3.21 -11.23 -1.11
C SER A 237 -1.80 -11.54 -0.61
N PHE A 238 -1.57 -12.73 -0.07
CA PHE A 238 -0.26 -13.19 0.38
C PHE A 238 0.75 -13.28 -0.77
N ALA A 239 0.33 -13.74 -1.96
CA ALA A 239 1.21 -13.78 -3.12
C ALA A 239 1.58 -12.37 -3.62
N SER A 240 0.70 -11.39 -3.49
CA SER A 240 1.05 -10.00 -3.77
C SER A 240 2.07 -9.46 -2.76
N TYR A 241 1.92 -9.79 -1.49
CA TYR A 241 2.92 -9.48 -0.47
C TYR A 241 4.29 -10.08 -0.83
N VAL A 242 4.35 -11.38 -1.14
CA VAL A 242 5.59 -12.07 -1.54
C VAL A 242 6.23 -11.39 -2.76
N ARG A 243 5.45 -11.13 -3.82
CA ARG A 243 5.95 -10.42 -5.02
C ARG A 243 6.49 -9.03 -4.67
N THR A 244 5.82 -8.32 -3.79
CA THR A 244 6.21 -6.99 -3.35
C THR A 244 7.55 -7.01 -2.64
N VAL A 245 7.74 -7.87 -1.63
CA VAL A 245 9.02 -8.01 -0.91
C VAL A 245 10.15 -8.36 -1.87
N LYS A 246 9.95 -9.36 -2.75
CA LYS A 246 10.95 -9.76 -3.74
C LYS A 246 11.26 -8.65 -4.75
N ARG A 247 10.26 -7.83 -5.11
CA ARG A 247 10.45 -6.68 -6.01
C ARG A 247 11.21 -5.55 -5.33
N MET A 248 10.92 -5.26 -4.06
CA MET A 248 11.67 -4.28 -3.27
C MET A 248 13.15 -4.64 -3.22
N CYS A 249 13.47 -5.88 -2.86
CA CYS A 249 14.82 -6.39 -2.81
C CYS A 249 15.54 -6.24 -4.15
N ARG A 250 14.92 -6.68 -5.25
CA ARG A 250 15.50 -6.54 -6.60
C ARG A 250 15.70 -5.08 -7.02
N ARG A 251 14.81 -4.18 -6.64
CA ARG A 251 14.97 -2.75 -6.95
C ARG A 251 16.14 -2.15 -6.20
N MET A 252 16.33 -2.53 -4.96
CA MET A 252 17.47 -2.08 -4.17
C MET A 252 18.80 -2.56 -4.79
N GLU A 253 18.86 -3.82 -5.26
CA GLU A 253 20.06 -4.40 -5.87
C GLU A 253 20.41 -3.78 -7.24
N HIS A 254 19.40 -3.40 -8.04
CA HIS A 254 19.57 -2.93 -9.43
C HIS A 254 19.31 -1.43 -9.63
N ALA A 255 19.14 -0.68 -8.57
CA ALA A 255 18.74 0.71 -8.66
C ALA A 255 19.78 1.60 -9.32
N THR A 256 21.06 1.32 -9.12
CA THR A 256 22.18 2.09 -9.69
C THR A 256 22.21 2.04 -11.23
N GLU A 257 21.82 0.90 -11.81
CA GLU A 257 21.82 0.75 -13.28
C GLU A 257 20.61 1.42 -13.95
N ARG A 258 19.44 1.42 -13.28
CA ARG A 258 18.20 1.99 -13.86
C ARG A 258 18.11 3.50 -13.76
N SER A 259 18.58 4.10 -12.68
CA SER A 259 18.58 5.56 -12.54
C SER A 259 19.47 6.21 -13.59
N SER A 260 20.62 5.64 -13.89
CA SER A 260 21.51 6.15 -14.94
C SER A 260 20.92 5.99 -16.35
N LEU A 261 20.15 4.93 -16.61
CA LEU A 261 19.46 4.70 -17.90
C LEU A 261 18.23 5.60 -18.09
N LEU A 262 17.46 5.85 -17.03
CA LEU A 262 16.32 6.76 -17.07
C LEU A 262 16.75 8.22 -17.14
N LEU A 263 17.77 8.62 -16.39
CA LEU A 263 18.36 9.96 -16.45
C LEU A 263 18.99 10.27 -17.82
N GLY A 264 19.55 9.26 -18.48
CA GLY A 264 20.08 9.40 -19.85
C GLY A 264 19.01 9.51 -20.93
N LYS A 265 17.79 9.02 -20.69
CA LYS A 265 16.70 8.99 -21.68
C LYS A 265 15.62 10.03 -21.46
N MET A 266 15.41 10.48 -20.23
CA MET A 266 14.41 11.50 -19.89
C MET A 266 15.12 12.77 -19.45
N SER A 267 15.26 13.72 -20.38
CA SER A 267 15.66 15.07 -20.01
C SER A 267 14.65 15.60 -18.99
N PHE A 268 15.12 15.98 -17.80
CA PHE A 268 14.31 16.67 -16.79
C PHE A 268 13.68 17.98 -17.29
N GLN A 269 14.10 18.45 -18.45
CA GLN A 269 13.53 19.61 -19.15
C GLN A 269 12.40 19.24 -20.12
N SER A 270 11.98 17.96 -20.18
CA SER A 270 10.85 17.58 -21.02
C SER A 270 9.57 18.21 -20.51
N ARG A 271 8.87 18.94 -21.39
CA ARG A 271 7.54 19.49 -21.11
C ARG A 271 6.47 18.46 -20.72
N TYR A 272 6.78 17.18 -20.91
CA TYR A 272 5.90 16.04 -20.56
C TYR A 272 6.13 15.53 -19.14
N TYR A 273 7.19 15.99 -18.47
CA TYR A 273 7.52 15.54 -17.13
C TYR A 273 6.37 15.71 -16.11
N PRO A 274 5.69 16.89 -16.05
CA PRO A 274 4.54 17.04 -15.15
C PRO A 274 3.39 16.08 -15.46
N LEU A 275 3.07 15.88 -16.76
CA LEU A 275 2.00 14.97 -17.18
C LEU A 275 2.32 13.51 -16.85
N TYR A 276 3.56 13.13 -16.94
CA TYR A 276 4.02 11.79 -16.59
C TYR A 276 3.94 11.53 -15.09
N CYS A 277 4.24 12.52 -14.26
CA CYS A 277 4.13 12.44 -12.80
C CYS A 277 2.68 12.35 -12.34
N ASP A 278 1.78 13.11 -12.97
CA ASP A 278 0.38 13.24 -12.54
C ASP A 278 -0.51 12.13 -13.13
N ASN A 279 -0.23 11.71 -14.36
CA ASN A 279 -1.04 10.70 -15.05
C ASN A 279 -0.28 10.04 -16.20
N SER A 280 0.28 8.86 -15.95
CA SER A 280 1.07 8.11 -16.92
C SER A 280 0.33 7.79 -18.23
N ASN A 281 -1.00 7.62 -18.18
CA ASN A 281 -1.81 7.33 -19.38
C ASN A 281 -1.98 8.58 -20.25
N LEU A 282 -2.08 9.76 -19.65
CA LEU A 282 -2.16 11.03 -20.37
C LEU A 282 -0.83 11.36 -21.05
N ALA A 283 0.28 11.18 -20.33
CA ALA A 283 1.62 11.39 -20.88
C ALA A 283 1.92 10.46 -22.04
N ALA A 284 1.58 9.19 -21.94
CA ALA A 284 1.70 8.21 -23.03
C ALA A 284 0.87 8.62 -24.25
N LYS A 285 -0.38 9.00 -24.04
CA LYS A 285 -1.28 9.45 -25.13
C LYS A 285 -0.74 10.69 -25.85
N GLU A 286 -0.24 11.67 -25.10
CA GLU A 286 0.32 12.91 -25.64
C GLU A 286 1.62 12.65 -26.40
N MET A 287 2.48 11.76 -25.91
CA MET A 287 3.69 11.34 -26.63
C MET A 287 3.36 10.67 -27.95
N TRP A 288 2.39 9.74 -27.96
CA TRP A 288 1.98 9.02 -29.19
C TRP A 288 1.27 9.93 -30.21
N SER A 289 0.53 10.94 -29.76
CA SER A 289 -0.16 11.86 -30.68
C SER A 289 0.78 12.83 -31.41
N ARG A 290 2.05 12.89 -31.04
CA ARG A 290 3.05 13.82 -31.58
C ARG A 290 4.25 13.13 -32.28
N MET A 291 4.26 11.79 -32.28
CA MET A 291 5.10 10.97 -33.15
C MET A 291 4.42 10.74 -34.48
#